data_cdeb6d6fa8209143ad529b9cf6afff91
#
_entry.id   cdeb6d6fa8209143ad529b9cf6afff91
#
_cell.length_a   1.000
_cell.length_b   1.000
_cell.length_c   1.000
_cell.angle_alpha   90.00
_cell.angle_beta   90.00
_cell.angle_gamma   90.00
#
_symmetry.space_group_name_H-M   'P 1'
#
loop_
_entity.id
_entity.type
_entity.pdbx_description
1 polymer ?
#
loop_
_entity_poly.entity_id
_entity_poly.type
_entity_poly.pdbx_seq_one_letter_code
_entity_poly.pdbx_strand_id
1 'polypeptide(L)'
;MREGTVPFEDGETWYRITGSLDAADRAPLVVLHGGPGATHDYLLSLADLATGGRAVVHYDQFGNGRSSHRPDRGADFWTVDLFVRELHNLVDALGIAGRHHVLGQSWGGFLAEEYAFTQPPGLRALVLADTAASWADFAAEGGKLREQLPAEVQATLAKHEEAGSYDDPEYMEACLVFYGRHVCRIPWPPEVAKTFELLEQDPTVYRTMNGPSEFHIIGSCKDWQVKDRLHEIRVPTLLVSGRYDEATPALQQVLLDGIADSEWLCFEESSHMPHVEERERYMRVVGDWLAQHD
;
A
#
# COMPACT_ATOMS: atom_id res chain seq x y z
N MET A 1 -14.41 9.36 15.79
CA MET A 1 -12.99 9.29 15.40
C MET A 1 -12.14 9.31 16.67
N ARG A 2 -11.14 8.42 16.79
CA ARG A 2 -10.19 8.32 17.91
C ARG A 2 -8.78 8.12 17.34
N GLU A 3 -7.79 8.79 17.92
CA GLU A 3 -6.37 8.58 17.62
C GLU A 3 -5.64 8.08 18.86
N GLY A 4 -4.51 7.42 18.67
CA GLY A 4 -3.67 6.93 19.75
C GLY A 4 -2.34 6.36 19.23
N THR A 5 -1.55 5.84 20.16
CA THR A 5 -0.30 5.15 19.84
C THR A 5 -0.25 3.79 20.52
N VAL A 6 0.52 2.87 19.95
CA VAL A 6 0.82 1.55 20.49
C VAL A 6 2.34 1.42 20.57
N PRO A 7 2.92 1.05 21.73
CA PRO A 7 4.36 0.80 21.83
C PRO A 7 4.79 -0.29 20.84
N PHE A 8 5.85 -0.01 20.09
CA PHE A 8 6.47 -0.96 19.18
C PHE A 8 7.98 -0.69 19.08
N GLU A 9 8.79 -1.76 19.12
CA GLU A 9 10.25 -1.66 19.18
C GLU A 9 10.70 -0.67 20.28
N ASP A 10 11.56 0.27 19.94
CA ASP A 10 12.02 1.36 20.81
C ASP A 10 11.21 2.65 20.63
N GLY A 11 9.96 2.57 20.12
CA GLY A 11 9.09 3.72 19.85
C GLY A 11 7.61 3.36 19.89
N GLU A 12 6.84 4.00 19.04
CA GLU A 12 5.38 3.87 18.99
C GLU A 12 4.87 3.86 17.55
N THR A 13 3.85 3.05 17.28
CA THR A 13 3.02 3.10 16.07
C THR A 13 1.79 3.96 16.34
N TRP A 14 1.59 5.00 15.54
CA TRP A 14 0.40 5.84 15.60
C TRP A 14 -0.75 5.23 14.77
N TYR A 15 -1.99 5.37 15.28
CA TYR A 15 -3.19 4.94 14.58
C TYR A 15 -4.36 5.92 14.73
N ARG A 16 -5.32 5.82 13.79
CA ARG A 16 -6.61 6.51 13.79
C ARG A 16 -7.73 5.51 13.54
N ILE A 17 -8.79 5.59 14.35
CA ILE A 17 -10.00 4.79 14.20
C ILE A 17 -11.16 5.69 13.81
N THR A 18 -11.79 5.39 12.68
CA THR A 18 -13.09 5.95 12.27
C THR A 18 -14.16 4.90 12.54
N GLY A 19 -15.23 5.27 13.23
CA GLY A 19 -16.23 4.31 13.73
C GLY A 19 -15.93 3.82 15.15
N SER A 20 -16.47 2.66 15.53
CA SER A 20 -16.30 2.04 16.85
C SER A 20 -15.88 0.58 16.72
N LEU A 21 -14.81 0.19 17.43
CA LEU A 21 -14.38 -1.22 17.51
C LEU A 21 -15.36 -2.10 18.30
N ASP A 22 -16.22 -1.50 19.12
CA ASP A 22 -17.22 -2.22 19.92
C ASP A 22 -18.46 -2.63 19.11
N ALA A 23 -18.52 -2.27 17.82
CA ALA A 23 -19.62 -2.65 16.95
C ALA A 23 -19.59 -4.17 16.68
N ALA A 24 -20.59 -4.89 17.19
CA ALA A 24 -20.61 -6.35 17.19
C ALA A 24 -20.85 -6.96 15.78
N ASP A 25 -21.47 -6.21 14.87
CA ASP A 25 -22.01 -6.78 13.63
C ASP A 25 -21.03 -6.77 12.46
N ARG A 26 -19.99 -5.94 12.52
CA ARG A 26 -19.01 -5.76 11.42
C ARG A 26 -17.58 -5.95 11.91
N ALA A 27 -16.80 -6.72 11.17
CA ALA A 27 -15.37 -6.84 11.42
C ALA A 27 -14.66 -5.50 11.13
N PRO A 28 -13.78 -4.99 12.02
CA PRO A 28 -12.97 -3.82 11.72
C PRO A 28 -12.10 -4.04 10.49
N LEU A 29 -11.88 -2.98 9.71
CA LEU A 29 -10.95 -2.96 8.60
C LEU A 29 -9.64 -2.27 9.01
N VAL A 30 -8.53 -2.97 8.90
CA VAL A 30 -7.19 -2.40 9.07
C VAL A 30 -6.64 -2.05 7.69
N VAL A 31 -6.20 -0.80 7.51
CA VAL A 31 -5.71 -0.25 6.25
C VAL A 31 -4.20 -0.08 6.31
N LEU A 32 -3.50 -0.74 5.40
CA LEU A 32 -2.05 -0.73 5.25
C LEU A 32 -1.67 0.17 4.08
N HIS A 33 -0.92 1.25 4.38
CA HIS A 33 -0.44 2.16 3.34
C HIS A 33 0.74 1.60 2.55
N GLY A 34 0.99 2.19 1.39
CA GLY A 34 2.04 1.86 0.43
C GLY A 34 3.41 2.47 0.75
N GLY A 35 4.22 2.57 -0.29
CA GLY A 35 5.59 2.99 -0.28
C GLY A 35 6.54 1.83 -0.60
N PRO A 36 7.15 1.12 0.39
CA PRO A 36 7.13 1.35 1.84
C PRO A 36 7.66 2.74 2.18
N GLY A 37 7.11 3.38 3.21
CA GLY A 37 7.58 4.71 3.58
C GLY A 37 6.61 5.85 3.29
N ALA A 38 5.43 5.58 2.73
CA ALA A 38 4.34 6.55 2.62
C ALA A 38 3.67 6.80 3.98
N THR A 39 2.51 7.43 3.98
CA THR A 39 1.70 7.65 5.18
C THR A 39 0.24 7.27 4.92
N HIS A 40 -0.58 7.20 5.97
CA HIS A 40 -2.00 6.92 5.85
C HIS A 40 -2.79 7.99 5.10
N ASP A 41 -2.27 9.20 4.93
CA ASP A 41 -3.02 10.38 4.49
C ASP A 41 -3.72 10.15 3.13
N TYR A 42 -3.02 9.60 2.13
CA TYR A 42 -3.63 9.36 0.81
C TYR A 42 -4.73 8.28 0.83
N LEU A 43 -4.82 7.46 1.89
CA LEU A 43 -5.86 6.45 2.09
C LEU A 43 -7.02 6.95 2.95
N LEU A 44 -7.05 8.24 3.33
CA LEU A 44 -8.10 8.80 4.18
C LEU A 44 -9.52 8.68 3.58
N SER A 45 -9.63 8.59 2.26
CA SER A 45 -10.90 8.31 1.58
C SER A 45 -11.54 7.00 2.04
N LEU A 46 -10.73 5.99 2.43
CA LEU A 46 -11.22 4.70 2.92
C LEU A 46 -11.98 4.81 4.26
N ALA A 47 -11.90 5.96 4.96
CA ALA A 47 -12.75 6.23 6.12
C ALA A 47 -14.25 6.20 5.75
N ASP A 48 -14.62 6.38 4.49
CA ASP A 48 -15.99 6.26 4.00
C ASP A 48 -16.54 4.82 4.17
N LEU A 49 -15.67 3.81 4.25
CA LEU A 49 -16.03 2.43 4.54
C LEU A 49 -16.49 2.21 6.00
N ALA A 50 -16.34 3.22 6.86
CA ALA A 50 -16.85 3.18 8.24
C ALA A 50 -18.39 3.30 8.34
N THR A 51 -19.06 3.36 7.21
CA THR A 51 -20.54 3.33 7.15
C THR A 51 -21.08 1.97 7.59
N GLY A 52 -22.31 1.94 8.09
CA GLY A 52 -22.97 0.68 8.47
C GLY A 52 -22.39 -0.01 9.70
N GLY A 53 -21.59 0.70 10.55
CA GLY A 53 -21.08 0.18 11.81
C GLY A 53 -19.70 -0.47 11.74
N ARG A 54 -19.03 -0.53 10.58
CA ARG A 54 -17.64 -0.99 10.49
C ARG A 54 -16.69 0.08 11.04
N ALA A 55 -15.72 -0.32 11.85
CA ALA A 55 -14.58 0.53 12.18
C ALA A 55 -13.51 0.42 11.09
N VAL A 56 -12.89 1.54 10.74
CA VAL A 56 -11.73 1.60 9.85
C VAL A 56 -10.53 2.11 10.65
N VAL A 57 -9.46 1.32 10.67
CA VAL A 57 -8.22 1.62 11.37
C VAL A 57 -7.17 2.01 10.32
N HIS A 58 -6.78 3.27 10.29
CA HIS A 58 -5.59 3.74 9.60
C HIS A 58 -4.44 3.80 10.59
N TYR A 59 -3.22 3.51 10.15
CA TYR A 59 -2.01 3.72 10.94
C TYR A 59 -0.86 4.15 10.04
N ASP A 60 0.10 4.85 10.61
CA ASP A 60 1.38 5.08 9.95
C ASP A 60 2.33 3.97 10.39
N GLN A 61 2.88 3.23 9.45
CA GLN A 61 3.86 2.18 9.74
C GLN A 61 5.10 2.79 10.39
N PHE A 62 5.78 2.03 11.23
CA PHE A 62 6.96 2.47 11.97
C PHE A 62 8.01 3.09 11.04
N GLY A 63 8.56 4.20 11.43
CA GLY A 63 9.46 4.99 10.59
C GLY A 63 8.78 6.08 9.77
N ASN A 64 7.45 6.17 9.75
CA ASN A 64 6.72 7.02 8.82
C ASN A 64 5.68 7.90 9.51
N GLY A 65 5.37 9.03 8.90
CA GLY A 65 4.25 9.89 9.26
C GLY A 65 4.26 10.33 10.72
N ARG A 66 3.27 9.90 11.49
CA ARG A 66 3.09 10.21 12.91
C ARG A 66 3.66 9.15 13.86
N SER A 67 4.10 8.01 13.31
CA SER A 67 4.80 6.98 14.08
C SER A 67 6.23 7.39 14.38
N SER A 68 6.89 6.68 15.28
CA SER A 68 8.29 6.99 15.64
C SER A 68 9.23 6.80 14.45
N HIS A 69 10.07 7.78 14.19
CA HIS A 69 11.07 7.77 13.14
C HIS A 69 12.42 7.25 13.63
N ARG A 70 13.17 6.56 12.77
CA ARG A 70 14.52 6.02 13.05
C ARG A 70 15.44 6.24 11.84
N PRO A 71 15.79 7.49 11.52
CA PRO A 71 16.64 7.80 10.36
C PRO A 71 18.06 7.28 10.49
N ASP A 72 18.46 6.83 11.68
CA ASP A 72 19.77 6.24 11.99
C ASP A 72 19.82 4.73 11.66
N ARG A 73 18.69 4.09 11.32
CA ARG A 73 18.63 2.65 11.01
C ARG A 73 18.83 2.38 9.53
N GLY A 74 19.50 1.27 9.23
CA GLY A 74 19.79 0.81 7.87
C GLY A 74 18.90 -0.35 7.39
N ALA A 75 19.27 -0.94 6.26
CA ALA A 75 18.51 -1.99 5.57
C ALA A 75 18.35 -3.29 6.38
N ASP A 76 19.22 -3.54 7.33
CA ASP A 76 19.15 -4.66 8.27
C ASP A 76 18.02 -4.52 9.31
N PHE A 77 17.59 -3.29 9.55
CA PHE A 77 16.47 -2.98 10.43
C PHE A 77 15.13 -2.93 9.65
N TRP A 78 15.11 -2.24 8.51
CA TRP A 78 13.90 -2.07 7.69
C TRP A 78 13.62 -3.32 6.86
N THR A 79 12.90 -4.27 7.44
CA THR A 79 12.60 -5.57 6.84
C THR A 79 11.09 -5.80 6.75
N VAL A 80 10.66 -6.67 5.84
CA VAL A 80 9.25 -7.09 5.76
C VAL A 80 8.77 -7.67 7.08
N ASP A 81 9.59 -8.49 7.75
CA ASP A 81 9.27 -9.08 9.06
C ASP A 81 9.01 -8.04 10.16
N LEU A 82 9.75 -6.92 10.15
CA LEU A 82 9.49 -5.81 11.10
C LEU A 82 8.04 -5.33 10.99
N PHE A 83 7.56 -5.06 9.78
CA PHE A 83 6.22 -4.54 9.53
C PHE A 83 5.12 -5.60 9.74
N VAL A 84 5.40 -6.87 9.49
CA VAL A 84 4.48 -7.98 9.86
C VAL A 84 4.32 -8.06 11.38
N ARG A 85 5.41 -7.97 12.15
CA ARG A 85 5.37 -7.93 13.62
C ARG A 85 4.65 -6.69 14.14
N GLU A 86 4.83 -5.55 13.48
CA GLU A 86 4.11 -4.32 13.82
C GLU A 86 2.60 -4.49 13.63
N LEU A 87 2.16 -5.05 12.50
CA LEU A 87 0.75 -5.28 12.23
C LEU A 87 0.12 -6.22 13.27
N HIS A 88 0.79 -7.32 13.62
CA HIS A 88 0.34 -8.20 14.70
C HIS A 88 0.20 -7.44 16.02
N ASN A 89 1.22 -6.67 16.40
CA ASN A 89 1.22 -5.87 17.63
C ASN A 89 0.06 -4.85 17.66
N LEU A 90 -0.20 -4.18 16.54
CA LEU A 90 -1.32 -3.22 16.42
C LEU A 90 -2.68 -3.91 16.60
N VAL A 91 -2.90 -5.01 15.88
CA VAL A 91 -4.15 -5.79 15.90
C VAL A 91 -4.42 -6.34 17.31
N ASP A 92 -3.39 -6.84 18.00
CA ASP A 92 -3.47 -7.33 19.38
C ASP A 92 -3.77 -6.19 20.37
N ALA A 93 -3.04 -5.09 20.28
CA ALA A 93 -3.21 -3.93 21.18
C ALA A 93 -4.58 -3.26 21.05
N LEU A 94 -5.17 -3.29 19.85
CA LEU A 94 -6.52 -2.79 19.61
C LEU A 94 -7.63 -3.79 20.00
N GLY A 95 -7.28 -5.02 20.40
CA GLY A 95 -8.23 -6.05 20.80
C GLY A 95 -9.05 -6.63 19.66
N ILE A 96 -8.57 -6.53 18.41
CA ILE A 96 -9.27 -7.00 17.20
C ILE A 96 -8.65 -8.25 16.58
N ALA A 97 -7.67 -8.87 17.23
CA ALA A 97 -6.99 -10.08 16.75
C ALA A 97 -7.94 -11.26 16.48
N GLY A 98 -9.07 -11.33 17.18
CA GLY A 98 -10.08 -12.39 16.99
C GLY A 98 -10.99 -12.19 15.77
N ARG A 99 -11.05 -10.99 15.20
CA ARG A 99 -11.92 -10.68 14.05
C ARG A 99 -11.55 -9.35 13.41
N HIS A 100 -11.04 -9.37 12.21
CA HIS A 100 -10.72 -8.18 11.41
C HIS A 100 -10.61 -8.51 9.93
N HIS A 101 -10.71 -7.48 9.10
CA HIS A 101 -10.31 -7.49 7.69
C HIS A 101 -9.01 -6.70 7.53
N VAL A 102 -8.28 -6.97 6.46
CA VAL A 102 -7.10 -6.19 6.06
C VAL A 102 -7.29 -5.71 4.63
N LEU A 103 -7.00 -4.43 4.39
CA LEU A 103 -6.85 -3.85 3.07
C LEU A 103 -5.43 -3.31 2.96
N GLY A 104 -4.66 -3.85 2.04
CA GLY A 104 -3.33 -3.36 1.73
C GLY A 104 -3.27 -2.75 0.33
N GLN A 105 -2.76 -1.52 0.22
CA GLN A 105 -2.58 -0.84 -1.04
C GLN A 105 -1.09 -0.74 -1.37
N SER A 106 -0.72 -1.09 -2.63
CA SER A 106 0.67 -1.06 -3.10
C SER A 106 1.58 -1.93 -2.21
N TRP A 107 2.66 -1.39 -1.65
CA TRP A 107 3.45 -2.06 -0.59
C TRP A 107 2.60 -2.62 0.54
N GLY A 108 1.54 -1.91 0.95
CA GLY A 108 0.60 -2.44 1.94
C GLY A 108 -0.04 -3.76 1.52
N GLY A 109 -0.17 -4.02 0.21
CA GLY A 109 -0.61 -5.31 -0.34
C GLY A 109 0.44 -6.40 -0.15
N PHE A 110 1.72 -6.15 -0.44
CA PHE A 110 2.82 -7.08 -0.16
C PHE A 110 2.88 -7.43 1.34
N LEU A 111 2.72 -6.42 2.20
CA LEU A 111 2.66 -6.63 3.64
C LEU A 111 1.43 -7.46 4.06
N ALA A 112 0.28 -7.24 3.41
CA ALA A 112 -0.94 -7.99 3.68
C ALA A 112 -0.82 -9.46 3.26
N GLU A 113 -0.12 -9.78 2.16
CA GLU A 113 0.20 -11.15 1.76
C GLU A 113 1.07 -11.84 2.81
N GLU A 114 2.17 -11.22 3.24
CA GLU A 114 3.05 -11.77 4.28
C GLU A 114 2.33 -11.95 5.62
N TYR A 115 1.45 -11.00 5.99
CA TYR A 115 0.60 -11.15 7.16
C TYR A 115 -0.36 -12.34 7.01
N ALA A 116 -1.00 -12.52 5.85
CA ALA A 116 -1.90 -13.63 5.61
C ALA A 116 -1.19 -15.00 5.66
N PHE A 117 0.08 -15.08 5.27
CA PHE A 117 0.88 -16.32 5.39
C PHE A 117 1.13 -16.73 6.84
N THR A 118 1.06 -15.81 7.79
CA THR A 118 1.13 -16.16 9.23
C THR A 118 -0.15 -16.85 9.73
N GLN A 119 -1.20 -16.95 8.90
CA GLN A 119 -2.50 -17.55 9.21
C GLN A 119 -3.15 -16.96 10.48
N PRO A 120 -3.30 -15.62 10.61
CA PRO A 120 -3.86 -15.03 11.82
C PRO A 120 -5.33 -15.47 11.97
N PRO A 121 -5.72 -16.03 13.14
CA PRO A 121 -7.00 -16.74 13.28
C PRO A 121 -8.23 -15.85 13.15
N GLY A 122 -8.04 -14.53 13.31
CA GLY A 122 -9.13 -13.54 13.19
C GLY A 122 -9.23 -12.85 11.86
N LEU A 123 -8.30 -13.09 10.91
CA LEU A 123 -8.40 -12.52 9.57
C LEU A 123 -9.59 -13.15 8.83
N ARG A 124 -10.56 -12.33 8.44
CA ARG A 124 -11.81 -12.77 7.78
C ARG A 124 -11.74 -12.65 6.27
N ALA A 125 -11.22 -11.55 5.78
CA ALA A 125 -11.07 -11.31 4.35
C ALA A 125 -9.92 -10.35 4.09
N LEU A 126 -9.39 -10.39 2.87
CA LEU A 126 -8.25 -9.62 2.40
C LEU A 126 -8.65 -8.79 1.19
N VAL A 127 -8.28 -7.52 1.16
CA VAL A 127 -8.34 -6.69 -0.04
C VAL A 127 -6.91 -6.33 -0.43
N LEU A 128 -6.49 -6.80 -1.59
CA LEU A 128 -5.20 -6.49 -2.20
C LEU A 128 -5.42 -5.46 -3.29
N ALA A 129 -5.07 -4.21 -3.03
CA ALA A 129 -5.31 -3.09 -3.90
C ALA A 129 -4.02 -2.61 -4.56
N ASP A 130 -4.02 -2.56 -5.89
CA ASP A 130 -2.96 -1.93 -6.67
C ASP A 130 -1.56 -2.48 -6.29
N THR A 131 -1.42 -3.81 -6.23
CA THR A 131 -0.24 -4.53 -5.70
C THR A 131 0.20 -5.69 -6.61
N ALA A 132 1.21 -6.44 -6.19
CA ALA A 132 1.77 -7.57 -6.92
C ALA A 132 2.42 -8.59 -5.98
N ALA A 133 2.67 -9.82 -6.45
CA ALA A 133 3.35 -10.88 -5.70
C ALA A 133 4.88 -10.91 -5.90
N SER A 134 5.45 -9.92 -6.56
CA SER A 134 6.89 -9.87 -6.87
C SER A 134 7.33 -8.44 -7.18
N TRP A 135 8.31 -7.96 -6.44
CA TRP A 135 8.91 -6.64 -6.69
C TRP A 135 9.66 -6.57 -8.02
N ALA A 136 10.35 -7.65 -8.40
CA ALA A 136 11.03 -7.72 -9.68
C ALA A 136 10.06 -7.66 -10.87
N ASP A 137 8.90 -8.34 -10.77
CA ASP A 137 7.88 -8.28 -11.82
C ASP A 137 7.22 -6.89 -11.85
N PHE A 138 6.98 -6.26 -10.70
CA PHE A 138 6.49 -4.89 -10.62
C PHE A 138 7.46 -3.91 -11.31
N ALA A 139 8.76 -3.99 -11.01
CA ALA A 139 9.79 -3.18 -11.65
C ALA A 139 9.85 -3.40 -13.18
N ALA A 140 9.69 -4.65 -13.62
CA ALA A 140 9.68 -4.97 -15.05
C ALA A 140 8.47 -4.37 -15.79
N GLU A 141 7.29 -4.41 -15.18
CA GLU A 141 6.09 -3.77 -15.73
C GLU A 141 6.24 -2.24 -15.73
N GLY A 142 6.70 -1.64 -14.62
CA GLY A 142 7.02 -0.21 -14.54
C GLY A 142 8.01 0.23 -15.64
N GLY A 143 9.02 -0.60 -15.96
CA GLY A 143 9.95 -0.38 -17.06
C GLY A 143 9.24 -0.28 -18.42
N LYS A 144 8.29 -1.19 -18.70
CA LYS A 144 7.50 -1.15 -19.95
C LYS A 144 6.63 0.11 -20.05
N LEU A 145 6.06 0.57 -18.94
CA LEU A 145 5.30 1.81 -18.90
C LEU A 145 6.20 3.03 -19.10
N ARG A 146 7.39 3.02 -18.52
CA ARG A 146 8.41 4.06 -18.69
C ARG A 146 8.84 4.21 -20.15
N GLU A 147 8.98 3.12 -20.91
CA GLU A 147 9.30 3.16 -22.34
C GLU A 147 8.26 3.91 -23.18
N GLN A 148 7.05 4.12 -22.65
CA GLN A 148 5.96 4.86 -23.30
C GLN A 148 5.98 6.37 -22.98
N LEU A 149 6.89 6.83 -22.12
CA LEU A 149 7.06 8.25 -21.82
C LEU A 149 7.69 8.99 -23.01
N PRO A 150 7.55 10.34 -23.09
CA PRO A 150 8.27 11.14 -24.05
C PRO A 150 9.79 10.90 -23.98
N ALA A 151 10.47 10.91 -25.12
CA ALA A 151 11.89 10.58 -25.20
C ALA A 151 12.78 11.49 -24.34
N GLU A 152 12.43 12.76 -24.23
CA GLU A 152 13.10 13.74 -23.37
C GLU A 152 12.95 13.39 -21.87
N VAL A 153 11.77 12.91 -21.45
CA VAL A 153 11.53 12.47 -20.06
C VAL A 153 12.37 11.22 -19.77
N GLN A 154 12.38 10.24 -20.68
CA GLN A 154 13.21 9.03 -20.54
C GLN A 154 14.70 9.36 -20.42
N ALA A 155 15.19 10.32 -21.25
CA ALA A 155 16.57 10.75 -21.21
C ALA A 155 16.93 11.45 -19.88
N THR A 156 16.04 12.29 -19.35
CA THR A 156 16.22 12.95 -18.06
C THR A 156 16.29 11.93 -16.92
N LEU A 157 15.36 10.99 -16.87
CA LEU A 157 15.37 9.92 -15.87
C LEU A 157 16.67 9.13 -15.92
N ALA A 158 17.09 8.66 -17.10
CA ALA A 158 18.30 7.89 -17.28
C ALA A 158 19.57 8.66 -16.87
N LYS A 159 19.66 9.94 -17.21
CA LYS A 159 20.76 10.84 -16.81
C LYS A 159 20.95 10.89 -15.30
N HIS A 160 19.87 11.10 -14.57
CA HIS A 160 19.92 11.25 -13.11
C HIS A 160 20.12 9.91 -12.39
N GLU A 161 19.55 8.84 -12.92
CA GLU A 161 19.76 7.46 -12.41
C GLU A 161 21.21 7.01 -12.56
N GLU A 162 21.84 7.27 -13.72
CA GLU A 162 23.27 6.98 -13.96
C GLU A 162 24.17 7.82 -13.02
N ALA A 163 23.80 9.06 -12.77
CA ALA A 163 24.55 9.98 -11.90
C ALA A 163 24.26 9.75 -10.40
N GLY A 164 23.21 9.03 -10.04
CA GLY A 164 22.72 8.92 -8.64
C GLY A 164 22.19 10.23 -8.08
N SER A 165 21.77 11.18 -8.94
CA SER A 165 21.33 12.52 -8.55
C SER A 165 19.80 12.61 -8.39
N TYR A 166 19.23 11.77 -7.52
CA TYR A 166 17.80 11.61 -7.32
C TYR A 166 17.11 12.79 -6.61
N ASP A 167 17.89 13.66 -5.95
CA ASP A 167 17.37 14.87 -5.27
C ASP A 167 17.31 16.09 -6.20
N ASP A 168 17.70 15.94 -7.48
CA ASP A 168 17.62 17.01 -8.45
C ASP A 168 16.16 17.28 -8.83
N PRO A 169 15.70 18.54 -8.81
CA PRO A 169 14.33 18.89 -9.20
C PRO A 169 13.96 18.41 -10.62
N GLU A 170 14.92 18.36 -11.57
CA GLU A 170 14.70 17.88 -12.93
C GLU A 170 14.30 16.38 -12.92
N TYR A 171 14.89 15.56 -12.01
CA TYR A 171 14.52 14.16 -11.84
C TYR A 171 13.09 14.04 -11.32
N MET A 172 12.73 14.80 -10.29
CA MET A 172 11.37 14.77 -9.73
C MET A 172 10.33 15.24 -10.76
N GLU A 173 10.60 16.30 -11.53
CA GLU A 173 9.71 16.75 -12.60
C GLU A 173 9.48 15.66 -13.65
N ALA A 174 10.54 14.90 -14.00
CA ALA A 174 10.43 13.78 -14.92
C ALA A 174 9.62 12.61 -14.31
N CYS A 175 9.78 12.31 -13.01
CA CYS A 175 8.97 11.33 -12.29
C CYS A 175 7.48 11.69 -12.27
N LEU A 176 7.15 12.97 -12.09
CA LEU A 176 5.76 13.44 -12.08
C LEU A 176 5.04 13.19 -13.42
N VAL A 177 5.75 13.11 -14.55
CA VAL A 177 5.14 12.72 -15.82
C VAL A 177 4.67 11.27 -15.80
N PHE A 178 5.43 10.36 -15.18
CA PHE A 178 5.02 8.97 -14.96
C PHE A 178 3.86 8.91 -13.95
N TYR A 179 3.99 9.60 -12.82
CA TYR A 179 2.99 9.58 -11.76
C TYR A 179 1.62 10.09 -12.21
N GLY A 180 1.58 11.13 -13.05
CA GLY A 180 0.36 11.65 -13.67
C GLY A 180 -0.31 10.69 -14.66
N ARG A 181 0.35 9.61 -15.06
CA ARG A 181 -0.20 8.59 -15.95
C ARG A 181 -0.60 7.31 -15.22
N HIS A 182 0.20 6.91 -14.21
CA HIS A 182 0.17 5.57 -13.65
C HIS A 182 -0.02 5.52 -12.13
N VAL A 183 0.15 6.67 -11.41
CA VAL A 183 -0.05 6.74 -9.96
C VAL A 183 -1.37 7.44 -9.61
N CYS A 184 -1.59 8.66 -10.09
CA CYS A 184 -2.85 9.38 -9.90
C CYS A 184 -3.10 10.32 -11.08
N ARG A 185 -4.14 10.03 -11.87
CA ARG A 185 -4.47 10.69 -13.15
C ARG A 185 -5.33 11.94 -13.02
N ILE A 186 -5.83 12.21 -11.83
CA ILE A 186 -6.56 13.43 -11.51
C ILE A 186 -5.66 14.45 -10.79
N PRO A 187 -6.02 15.73 -10.72
CA PRO A 187 -5.30 16.65 -9.83
C PRO A 187 -5.26 16.11 -8.41
N TRP A 188 -4.07 16.04 -7.84
CA TRP A 188 -3.87 15.42 -6.54
C TRP A 188 -4.69 16.11 -5.45
N PRO A 189 -5.58 15.39 -4.75
CA PRO A 189 -6.24 15.93 -3.56
C PRO A 189 -5.21 16.25 -2.46
N PRO A 190 -5.56 17.14 -1.52
CA PRO A 190 -4.66 17.55 -0.45
C PRO A 190 -4.05 16.40 0.36
N GLU A 191 -4.82 15.33 0.59
CA GLU A 191 -4.37 14.14 1.31
C GLU A 191 -3.33 13.33 0.54
N VAL A 192 -3.42 13.27 -0.79
CA VAL A 192 -2.40 12.65 -1.65
C VAL A 192 -1.13 13.49 -1.64
N ALA A 193 -1.26 14.81 -1.89
CA ALA A 193 -0.12 15.72 -1.86
C ALA A 193 0.60 15.70 -0.51
N LYS A 194 -0.16 15.58 0.59
CA LYS A 194 0.38 15.51 1.95
C LYS A 194 1.26 14.28 2.17
N THR A 195 0.87 13.12 1.64
CA THR A 195 1.68 11.89 1.74
C THR A 195 3.05 12.08 1.06
N PHE A 196 3.07 12.63 -0.16
CA PHE A 196 4.34 12.87 -0.86
C PHE A 196 5.21 13.92 -0.15
N GLU A 197 4.61 14.99 0.40
CA GLU A 197 5.32 15.97 1.22
C GLU A 197 6.00 15.31 2.45
N LEU A 198 5.28 14.42 3.15
CA LEU A 198 5.82 13.74 4.34
C LEU A 198 6.90 12.73 3.97
N LEU A 199 6.76 12.05 2.85
CA LEU A 199 7.77 11.14 2.33
C LEU A 199 9.08 11.87 1.97
N GLU A 200 8.98 13.09 1.41
CA GLU A 200 10.17 13.93 1.14
C GLU A 200 10.84 14.41 2.43
N GLN A 201 10.07 14.67 3.49
CA GLN A 201 10.62 15.11 4.78
C GLN A 201 11.45 14.02 5.47
N ASP A 202 11.06 12.76 5.36
CA ASP A 202 11.84 11.62 5.83
C ASP A 202 11.73 10.43 4.86
N PRO A 203 12.58 10.34 3.86
CA PRO A 203 12.57 9.27 2.88
C PRO A 203 13.31 8.00 3.34
N THR A 204 13.66 7.87 4.62
CA THR A 204 14.53 6.81 5.12
C THR A 204 14.03 5.41 4.74
N VAL A 205 12.79 5.09 5.10
CA VAL A 205 12.19 3.78 4.82
C VAL A 205 12.05 3.56 3.32
N TYR A 206 11.48 4.55 2.61
CA TYR A 206 11.23 4.47 1.19
C TYR A 206 12.51 4.21 0.38
N ARG A 207 13.53 5.04 0.57
CA ARG A 207 14.80 4.90 -0.16
C ARG A 207 15.55 3.62 0.18
N THR A 208 15.44 3.17 1.45
CA THR A 208 16.13 1.94 1.90
C THR A 208 15.47 0.70 1.31
N MET A 209 14.16 0.61 1.31
CA MET A 209 13.44 -0.60 0.94
C MET A 209 13.04 -0.63 -0.54
N ASN A 210 12.56 0.47 -1.09
CA ASN A 210 12.12 0.59 -2.48
C ASN A 210 13.23 1.18 -3.38
N GLY A 211 13.54 2.42 -3.20
CA GLY A 211 14.47 3.17 -4.05
C GLY A 211 14.02 4.62 -4.22
N PRO A 212 14.54 5.34 -5.23
CA PRO A 212 14.28 6.77 -5.38
C PRO A 212 12.91 7.10 -6.00
N SER A 213 12.25 6.14 -6.68
CA SER A 213 10.96 6.35 -7.35
C SER A 213 10.19 5.03 -7.48
N GLU A 214 8.90 5.10 -7.87
CA GLU A 214 8.01 3.94 -8.01
C GLU A 214 8.50 2.93 -9.08
N PHE A 215 9.22 3.37 -10.07
CA PHE A 215 9.68 2.55 -11.19
C PHE A 215 11.20 2.29 -11.20
N HIS A 216 11.99 2.89 -10.29
CA HIS A 216 13.43 2.65 -10.15
C HIS A 216 13.75 1.95 -8.83
N ILE A 217 13.42 0.66 -8.78
CA ILE A 217 13.47 -0.16 -7.58
C ILE A 217 14.85 -0.77 -7.39
N ILE A 218 15.65 -0.18 -6.51
CA ILE A 218 17.02 -0.60 -6.18
C ILE A 218 17.23 -0.91 -4.69
N GLY A 219 16.18 -0.74 -3.88
CA GLY A 219 16.20 -0.94 -2.44
C GLY A 219 16.32 -2.41 -2.02
N SER A 220 16.24 -2.64 -0.70
CA SER A 220 16.43 -3.96 -0.10
C SER A 220 15.32 -4.96 -0.47
N CYS A 221 14.14 -4.49 -0.88
CA CYS A 221 13.01 -5.35 -1.27
C CYS A 221 13.03 -5.81 -2.73
N LYS A 222 13.98 -5.34 -3.57
CA LYS A 222 14.00 -5.59 -5.02
C LYS A 222 13.90 -7.07 -5.43
N ASP A 223 14.36 -7.99 -4.58
CA ASP A 223 14.39 -9.43 -4.86
C ASP A 223 13.24 -10.17 -4.16
N TRP A 224 12.35 -9.44 -3.42
CA TRP A 224 11.23 -10.06 -2.72
C TRP A 224 10.20 -10.59 -3.72
N GLN A 225 9.73 -11.82 -3.48
CA GLN A 225 8.63 -12.42 -4.22
C GLN A 225 7.96 -13.53 -3.41
N VAL A 226 6.66 -13.74 -3.63
CA VAL A 226 5.85 -14.75 -2.93
C VAL A 226 4.95 -15.55 -3.86
N LYS A 227 5.19 -15.51 -5.17
CA LYS A 227 4.35 -16.16 -6.19
C LYS A 227 4.08 -17.64 -5.88
N ASP A 228 5.09 -18.35 -5.42
CA ASP A 228 4.98 -19.79 -5.09
C ASP A 228 4.18 -20.05 -3.80
N ARG A 229 3.90 -19.01 -3.00
CA ARG A 229 3.19 -19.08 -1.72
C ARG A 229 1.75 -18.55 -1.76
N LEU A 230 1.31 -17.95 -2.86
CA LEU A 230 -0.03 -17.36 -2.98
C LEU A 230 -1.15 -18.35 -2.62
N HIS A 231 -0.95 -19.63 -2.92
CA HIS A 231 -1.87 -20.72 -2.55
C HIS A 231 -2.02 -20.93 -1.04
N GLU A 232 -1.15 -20.34 -0.20
CA GLU A 232 -1.25 -20.38 1.26
C GLU A 232 -2.28 -19.37 1.80
N ILE A 233 -2.68 -18.37 1.01
CA ILE A 233 -3.76 -17.42 1.37
C ILE A 233 -5.08 -18.19 1.32
N ARG A 234 -5.76 -18.30 2.46
CA ARG A 234 -6.95 -19.16 2.66
C ARG A 234 -8.21 -18.39 2.96
N VAL A 235 -8.13 -17.08 3.05
CA VAL A 235 -9.29 -16.21 3.27
C VAL A 235 -9.80 -15.66 1.95
N PRO A 236 -11.09 -15.37 1.83
CA PRO A 236 -11.63 -14.67 0.67
C PRO A 236 -10.81 -13.42 0.37
N THR A 237 -10.44 -13.22 -0.89
CA THR A 237 -9.55 -12.14 -1.30
C THR A 237 -10.13 -11.36 -2.48
N LEU A 238 -10.29 -10.06 -2.31
CA LEU A 238 -10.62 -9.14 -3.38
C LEU A 238 -9.35 -8.47 -3.91
N LEU A 239 -9.10 -8.64 -5.21
CA LEU A 239 -8.07 -7.89 -5.93
C LEU A 239 -8.71 -6.64 -6.54
N VAL A 240 -8.08 -5.49 -6.36
CA VAL A 240 -8.52 -4.22 -6.92
C VAL A 240 -7.37 -3.57 -7.64
N SER A 241 -7.59 -3.04 -8.85
CA SER A 241 -6.59 -2.22 -9.55
C SER A 241 -7.22 -1.26 -10.54
N GLY A 242 -6.48 -0.23 -10.92
CA GLY A 242 -6.82 0.62 -12.05
C GLY A 242 -6.39 0.02 -13.39
N ARG A 243 -7.04 0.44 -14.47
CA ARG A 243 -6.66 0.05 -15.84
C ARG A 243 -5.28 0.58 -16.23
N TYR A 244 -4.93 1.77 -15.73
CA TYR A 244 -3.70 2.51 -16.05
C TYR A 244 -2.65 2.45 -14.94
N ASP A 245 -2.87 1.53 -13.98
CA ASP A 245 -2.03 1.32 -12.80
C ASP A 245 -0.60 0.91 -13.18
N GLU A 246 0.38 1.36 -12.41
CA GLU A 246 1.74 0.84 -12.47
C GLU A 246 1.84 -0.62 -12.00
N ALA A 247 0.98 -1.04 -11.04
CA ALA A 247 0.70 -2.43 -10.74
C ALA A 247 -0.23 -3.03 -11.81
N THR A 248 0.29 -3.22 -13.01
CA THR A 248 -0.49 -3.50 -14.22
C THR A 248 -1.48 -4.67 -14.10
N PRO A 249 -2.50 -4.73 -14.96
CA PRO A 249 -3.40 -5.88 -15.04
C PRO A 249 -2.70 -7.25 -15.19
N ALA A 250 -1.49 -7.27 -15.74
CA ALA A 250 -0.70 -8.50 -15.84
C ALA A 250 -0.25 -9.02 -14.46
N LEU A 251 0.08 -8.12 -13.54
CA LEU A 251 0.44 -8.47 -12.16
C LEU A 251 -0.78 -8.94 -11.36
N GLN A 252 -1.94 -8.34 -11.60
CA GLN A 252 -3.20 -8.77 -10.98
C GLN A 252 -3.58 -10.20 -11.42
N GLN A 253 -3.31 -10.56 -12.66
CA GLN A 253 -3.56 -11.92 -13.15
C GLN A 253 -2.73 -12.97 -12.41
N VAL A 254 -1.49 -12.65 -12.02
CA VAL A 254 -0.63 -13.54 -11.23
C VAL A 254 -1.25 -13.80 -9.85
N LEU A 255 -1.77 -12.76 -9.19
CA LEU A 255 -2.47 -12.88 -7.91
C LEU A 255 -3.75 -13.70 -8.06
N LEU A 256 -4.56 -13.42 -9.08
CA LEU A 256 -5.81 -14.12 -9.36
C LEU A 256 -5.60 -15.62 -9.61
N ASP A 257 -4.55 -15.98 -10.36
CA ASP A 257 -4.21 -17.36 -10.66
C ASP A 257 -3.64 -18.10 -9.45
N GLY A 258 -2.97 -17.37 -8.54
CA GLY A 258 -2.28 -17.96 -7.39
C GLY A 258 -3.15 -18.11 -6.14
N ILE A 259 -4.16 -17.26 -5.93
CA ILE A 259 -5.02 -17.23 -4.74
C ILE A 259 -6.35 -17.92 -5.07
N ALA A 260 -6.62 -19.07 -4.43
CA ALA A 260 -7.72 -19.95 -4.81
C ALA A 260 -9.13 -19.33 -4.62
N ASP A 261 -9.34 -18.55 -3.56
CA ASP A 261 -10.61 -17.87 -3.26
C ASP A 261 -10.45 -16.36 -3.49
N SER A 262 -10.25 -15.98 -4.75
CA SER A 262 -10.05 -14.59 -5.15
C SER A 262 -10.93 -14.17 -6.30
N GLU A 263 -11.26 -12.89 -6.33
CA GLU A 263 -11.92 -12.22 -7.44
C GLU A 263 -11.23 -10.89 -7.73
N TRP A 264 -11.23 -10.46 -8.99
CA TRP A 264 -10.56 -9.23 -9.40
C TRP A 264 -11.53 -8.23 -9.99
N LEU A 265 -11.43 -6.99 -9.52
CA LEU A 265 -12.18 -5.85 -9.99
C LEU A 265 -11.22 -4.79 -10.56
N CYS A 266 -11.31 -4.54 -11.85
CA CYS A 266 -10.60 -3.47 -12.54
C CYS A 266 -11.44 -2.19 -12.59
N PHE A 267 -10.83 -1.06 -12.21
CA PHE A 267 -11.38 0.28 -12.35
C PHE A 267 -10.88 0.90 -13.66
N GLU A 268 -11.77 0.98 -14.65
CA GLU A 268 -11.40 1.24 -16.04
C GLU A 268 -10.90 2.66 -16.31
N GLU A 269 -11.21 3.63 -15.45
CA GLU A 269 -10.80 5.04 -15.59
C GLU A 269 -9.66 5.43 -14.64
N SER A 270 -9.23 4.50 -13.75
CA SER A 270 -8.26 4.75 -12.69
C SER A 270 -6.86 4.22 -13.00
N SER A 271 -5.89 4.75 -12.28
CA SER A 271 -4.53 4.23 -12.14
C SER A 271 -4.30 3.60 -10.76
N HIS A 272 -3.22 3.92 -10.09
CA HIS A 272 -2.80 3.32 -8.81
C HIS A 272 -3.63 3.75 -7.59
N MET A 273 -4.58 4.69 -7.78
CA MET A 273 -5.40 5.21 -6.67
C MET A 273 -6.90 5.21 -6.99
N PRO A 274 -7.52 4.07 -7.36
CA PRO A 274 -8.96 4.05 -7.69
C PRO A 274 -9.85 4.47 -6.52
N HIS A 275 -9.39 4.34 -5.26
CA HIS A 275 -10.05 4.83 -4.06
C HIS A 275 -10.14 6.37 -3.99
N VAL A 276 -9.37 7.07 -4.84
CA VAL A 276 -9.39 8.52 -5.03
C VAL A 276 -10.03 8.89 -6.37
N GLU A 277 -9.63 8.21 -7.45
CA GLU A 277 -9.98 8.54 -8.83
C GLU A 277 -11.43 8.16 -9.18
N GLU A 278 -11.91 7.01 -8.69
CA GLU A 278 -13.31 6.53 -8.83
C GLU A 278 -13.93 6.29 -7.44
N ARG A 279 -13.74 7.21 -6.50
CA ARG A 279 -14.02 7.07 -5.07
C ARG A 279 -15.41 6.50 -4.75
N GLU A 280 -16.46 7.06 -5.31
CA GLU A 280 -17.85 6.61 -5.01
C GLU A 280 -18.09 5.15 -5.42
N ARG A 281 -17.59 4.76 -6.61
CA ARG A 281 -17.68 3.39 -7.09
C ARG A 281 -16.84 2.45 -6.23
N TYR A 282 -15.61 2.87 -5.89
CA TYR A 282 -14.69 2.10 -5.05
C TYR A 282 -15.31 1.79 -3.69
N MET A 283 -15.77 2.82 -2.97
CA MET A 283 -16.33 2.66 -1.62
C MET A 283 -17.58 1.77 -1.60
N ARG A 284 -18.44 1.89 -2.63
CA ARG A 284 -19.61 1.03 -2.76
C ARG A 284 -19.21 -0.43 -2.96
N VAL A 285 -18.36 -0.71 -3.94
CA VAL A 285 -18.04 -2.09 -4.32
C VAL A 285 -17.23 -2.79 -3.24
N VAL A 286 -16.17 -2.16 -2.74
CA VAL A 286 -15.35 -2.71 -1.66
C VAL A 286 -16.16 -2.85 -0.37
N GLY A 287 -17.01 -1.85 -0.06
CA GLY A 287 -17.90 -1.90 1.11
C GLY A 287 -18.91 -3.04 1.06
N ASP A 288 -19.56 -3.24 -0.10
CA ASP A 288 -20.52 -4.33 -0.32
C ASP A 288 -19.82 -5.69 -0.24
N TRP A 289 -18.63 -5.82 -0.83
CA TRP A 289 -17.86 -7.05 -0.79
C TRP A 289 -17.42 -7.40 0.66
N LEU A 290 -16.86 -6.46 1.39
CA LEU A 290 -16.49 -6.66 2.80
C LEU A 290 -17.71 -7.04 3.66
N ALA A 291 -18.89 -6.49 3.35
CA ALA A 291 -20.13 -6.80 4.08
C ALA A 291 -20.60 -8.25 3.91
N GLN A 292 -20.20 -8.91 2.84
CA GLN A 292 -20.52 -10.31 2.57
C GLN A 292 -19.59 -11.28 3.33
N HIS A 293 -18.46 -10.77 3.85
CA HIS A 293 -17.40 -11.57 4.50
C HIS A 293 -17.23 -11.25 5.99
N ASP A 294 -18.18 -10.54 6.62
CA ASP A 294 -18.18 -10.20 8.06
C ASP A 294 -18.28 -11.39 9.02
#